data_a7eee5a32357a313cdf0cabc5584d5d3
#
_entry.id   a7eee5a32357a313cdf0cabc5584d5d3
#
_cell.length_a   1.000
_cell.length_b   1.000
_cell.length_c   1.000
_cell.angle_alpha   90.00
_cell.angle_beta   90.00
_cell.angle_gamma   90.00
#
_symmetry.space_group_name_H-M   'P 1'
#
loop_
_entity.id
_entity.type
_entity.pdbx_description
1 polymer ?
#
loop_
_entity_poly.entity_id
_entity_poly.type
_entity_poly.pdbx_seq_one_letter_code
_entity_poly.pdbx_strand_id
1 'polypeptide(L)'
;ILSQIDEYNRQFDEVNAEILKLAMDGIDTQYIGGELAWPVPGYTRITSKYGMRTHPITGVYKLHTGVDIGAPMGANFVAANDGIVVKAGYNGAYGNMVIIDHGGGIQTLYAHGSEITVNVGDTVKRGETVVLKVGSTGYSTGAHAHFEVRINGVTTDPLPYITNGVVPSSENQNTEQTNTTASE
;
A
#
# COMPACT_ATOMS: atom_id res chain seq x y z
N ILE A 1 -17.12 -21.66 1.83
CA ILE A 1 -16.06 -20.93 2.57
C ILE A 1 -14.68 -21.42 2.16
N LEU A 2 -14.38 -22.75 2.16
CA LEU A 2 -13.08 -23.30 1.74
C LEU A 2 -12.78 -22.95 0.29
N SER A 3 -13.74 -23.10 -0.64
CA SER A 3 -13.56 -22.73 -2.05
C SER A 3 -13.28 -21.24 -2.29
N GLN A 4 -13.78 -20.35 -1.44
CA GLN A 4 -13.49 -18.91 -1.52
C GLN A 4 -12.08 -18.60 -1.02
N ILE A 5 -11.59 -19.31 -0.01
CA ILE A 5 -10.22 -19.17 0.49
C ILE A 5 -9.23 -19.68 -0.55
N ASP A 6 -9.51 -20.81 -1.18
CA ASP A 6 -8.67 -21.39 -2.23
C ASP A 6 -8.60 -20.46 -3.45
N GLU A 7 -9.74 -19.90 -3.86
CA GLU A 7 -9.80 -18.92 -4.93
C GLU A 7 -9.03 -17.64 -4.60
N TYR A 8 -9.15 -17.13 -3.38
CA TYR A 8 -8.36 -15.98 -2.90
C TYR A 8 -6.86 -16.26 -2.97
N ASN A 9 -6.43 -17.42 -2.47
CA ASN A 9 -5.01 -17.78 -2.47
C ASN A 9 -4.48 -17.92 -3.90
N ARG A 10 -5.25 -18.55 -4.80
CA ARG A 10 -4.90 -18.69 -6.22
C ARG A 10 -4.71 -17.32 -6.88
N GLN A 11 -5.66 -16.41 -6.73
CA GLN A 11 -5.57 -15.06 -7.29
C GLN A 11 -4.39 -14.28 -6.73
N PHE A 12 -4.13 -14.43 -5.43
CA PHE A 12 -2.99 -13.79 -4.79
C PHE A 12 -1.66 -14.32 -5.35
N ASP A 13 -1.53 -15.64 -5.51
CA ASP A 13 -0.32 -16.27 -6.04
C ASP A 13 -0.09 -15.92 -7.52
N GLU A 14 -1.15 -15.89 -8.34
CA GLU A 14 -1.08 -15.48 -9.74
C GLU A 14 -0.57 -14.03 -9.88
N VAL A 15 -1.09 -13.10 -9.07
CA VAL A 15 -0.64 -11.70 -9.10
C VAL A 15 0.80 -11.58 -8.63
N ASN A 16 1.20 -12.29 -7.59
CA ASN A 16 2.58 -12.26 -7.13
C ASN A 16 3.55 -12.82 -8.18
N ALA A 17 3.16 -13.87 -8.91
CA ALA A 17 3.96 -14.41 -10.02
C ALA A 17 4.09 -13.40 -11.17
N GLU A 18 3.00 -12.69 -11.50
CA GLU A 18 3.02 -11.62 -12.50
C GLU A 18 3.91 -10.46 -12.09
N ILE A 19 3.81 -10.01 -10.82
CA ILE A 19 4.66 -8.94 -10.29
C ILE A 19 6.14 -9.34 -10.33
N LEU A 20 6.46 -10.57 -9.95
CA LEU A 20 7.82 -11.10 -10.02
C LEU A 20 8.33 -11.07 -11.47
N LYS A 21 7.51 -11.47 -12.43
CA LYS A 21 7.86 -11.43 -13.85
C LYS A 21 8.10 -9.99 -14.32
N LEU A 22 7.23 -9.05 -13.98
CA LEU A 22 7.42 -7.63 -14.30
C LEU A 22 8.70 -7.05 -13.70
N ALA A 23 9.08 -7.47 -12.48
CA ALA A 23 10.33 -7.06 -11.85
C ALA A 23 11.56 -7.65 -12.54
N MET A 24 11.45 -8.86 -13.10
CA MET A 24 12.55 -9.54 -13.83
C MET A 24 12.70 -9.04 -15.27
N ASP A 25 11.58 -8.71 -15.92
CA ASP A 25 11.54 -8.11 -17.27
C ASP A 25 11.78 -6.60 -17.22
N GLY A 26 12.02 -6.05 -16.02
CA GLY A 26 12.00 -4.64 -15.69
C GLY A 26 12.83 -3.78 -16.63
N ILE A 27 12.26 -2.62 -16.94
CA ILE A 27 12.91 -1.53 -17.65
C ILE A 27 14.24 -1.26 -16.94
N ASP A 28 15.34 -1.35 -17.67
CA ASP A 28 16.71 -1.06 -17.19
C ASP A 28 16.85 0.44 -16.85
N THR A 29 16.02 0.91 -15.92
CA THR A 29 16.08 2.24 -15.36
C THR A 29 16.77 2.14 -14.01
N GLN A 30 17.91 2.77 -13.90
CA GLN A 30 18.63 2.86 -12.64
C GLN A 30 17.75 3.58 -11.62
N TYR A 31 17.46 2.93 -10.48
CA TYR A 31 16.86 3.63 -9.35
C TYR A 31 17.79 4.77 -8.94
N ILE A 32 17.31 6.00 -9.09
CA ILE A 32 18.09 7.20 -8.81
C ILE A 32 18.20 7.54 -7.32
N GLY A 33 17.73 6.62 -6.45
CA GLY A 33 17.85 6.76 -5.00
C GLY A 33 16.84 7.74 -4.41
N GLY A 34 16.70 7.71 -3.10
CA GLY A 34 15.83 8.59 -2.33
C GLY A 34 14.83 7.83 -1.48
N GLU A 35 14.35 8.50 -0.44
CA GLU A 35 13.29 7.97 0.40
C GLU A 35 11.98 8.00 -0.35
N LEU A 36 11.17 6.96 -0.16
CA LEU A 36 9.81 6.95 -0.68
C LEU A 36 8.97 7.99 0.06
N ALA A 37 8.13 8.71 -0.67
CA ALA A 37 7.17 9.61 -0.06
C ALA A 37 6.10 8.83 0.68
N TRP A 38 5.54 9.44 1.73
CA TRP A 38 4.34 8.92 2.40
C TRP A 38 3.18 8.83 1.40
N PRO A 39 2.56 7.66 1.21
CA PRO A 39 1.68 7.44 0.07
C PRO A 39 0.26 8.01 0.24
N VAL A 40 -0.16 8.35 1.46
CA VAL A 40 -1.52 8.88 1.74
C VAL A 40 -1.42 10.20 2.49
N PRO A 41 -1.25 11.34 1.79
CA PRO A 41 -1.08 12.64 2.43
C PRO A 41 -2.24 12.97 3.39
N GLY A 42 -1.89 13.42 4.59
CA GLY A 42 -2.86 13.79 5.63
C GLY A 42 -3.39 12.64 6.50
N TYR A 43 -3.06 11.38 6.19
CA TYR A 43 -3.51 10.22 6.96
C TYR A 43 -2.30 9.37 7.35
N THR A 44 -1.96 9.34 8.64
CA THR A 44 -0.73 8.70 9.15
C THR A 44 -0.98 7.48 10.04
N ARG A 45 -2.25 7.15 10.32
CA ARG A 45 -2.61 6.04 11.20
C ARG A 45 -2.36 4.70 10.51
N ILE A 46 -1.42 3.92 11.03
CA ILE A 46 -1.22 2.52 10.63
C ILE A 46 -2.26 1.66 11.33
N THR A 47 -3.09 0.97 10.55
CA THR A 47 -4.13 0.05 11.05
C THR A 47 -3.67 -1.41 11.03
N SER A 48 -2.73 -1.76 10.16
CA SER A 48 -2.07 -3.07 10.15
C SER A 48 -0.65 -2.97 9.58
N LYS A 49 0.29 -3.60 10.27
CA LYS A 49 1.71 -3.63 9.86
C LYS A 49 2.00 -4.80 8.93
N TYR A 50 3.11 -4.71 8.20
CA TYR A 50 3.72 -5.83 7.50
C TYR A 50 4.06 -6.97 8.47
N GLY A 51 3.92 -8.20 8.02
CA GLY A 51 4.34 -9.38 8.77
C GLY A 51 3.24 -10.43 8.95
N MET A 52 3.60 -11.51 9.63
CA MET A 52 2.68 -12.64 9.86
C MET A 52 1.53 -12.24 10.79
N ARG A 53 0.31 -12.45 10.32
CA ARG A 53 -0.91 -12.20 11.10
C ARG A 53 -2.06 -13.12 10.70
N THR A 54 -3.07 -13.24 11.56
CA THR A 54 -4.33 -13.90 11.17
C THR A 54 -5.11 -12.96 10.25
N HIS A 55 -5.43 -13.45 9.05
CA HIS A 55 -6.17 -12.66 8.05
C HIS A 55 -7.61 -12.40 8.54
N PRO A 56 -8.10 -11.15 8.54
CA PRO A 56 -9.37 -10.79 9.19
C PRO A 56 -10.61 -11.42 8.53
N ILE A 57 -10.55 -11.76 7.24
CA ILE A 57 -11.67 -12.37 6.50
C ILE A 57 -11.56 -13.90 6.50
N THR A 58 -10.36 -14.44 6.21
CA THR A 58 -10.19 -15.88 6.01
C THR A 58 -9.85 -16.63 7.29
N GLY A 59 -9.40 -15.96 8.33
CA GLY A 59 -8.91 -16.56 9.58
C GLY A 59 -7.59 -17.32 9.44
N VAL A 60 -6.97 -17.31 8.26
CA VAL A 60 -5.70 -17.99 7.99
C VAL A 60 -4.52 -17.18 8.52
N TYR A 61 -3.58 -17.82 9.19
CA TYR A 61 -2.31 -17.20 9.59
C TYR A 61 -1.41 -17.07 8.37
N LYS A 62 -1.20 -15.83 7.93
CA LYS A 62 -0.57 -15.51 6.64
C LYS A 62 0.25 -14.22 6.74
N LEU A 63 1.24 -14.11 5.85
CA LEU A 63 2.00 -12.87 5.68
C LEU A 63 1.09 -11.76 5.17
N HIS A 64 1.04 -10.63 5.87
CA HIS A 64 0.55 -9.36 5.38
C HIS A 64 1.68 -8.68 4.61
N THR A 65 1.52 -8.54 3.32
CA THR A 65 2.59 -8.17 2.36
C THR A 65 2.89 -6.68 2.30
N GLY A 66 2.15 -5.87 3.05
CA GLY A 66 2.30 -4.42 3.07
C GLY A 66 1.93 -3.80 4.40
N VAL A 67 1.63 -2.52 4.38
CA VAL A 67 1.03 -1.79 5.50
C VAL A 67 -0.35 -1.28 5.11
N ASP A 68 -1.28 -1.31 6.07
CA ASP A 68 -2.59 -0.70 5.91
C ASP A 68 -2.61 0.64 6.63
N ILE A 69 -2.96 1.69 5.90
CA ILE A 69 -3.07 3.07 6.39
C ILE A 69 -4.55 3.41 6.44
N GLY A 70 -5.05 3.75 7.62
CA GLY A 70 -6.43 4.17 7.83
C GLY A 70 -6.69 5.51 7.15
N ALA A 71 -7.53 5.51 6.12
CA ALA A 71 -7.95 6.69 5.39
C ALA A 71 -9.38 6.52 4.88
N PRO A 72 -10.16 7.61 4.73
CA PRO A 72 -11.53 7.53 4.23
C PRO A 72 -11.55 7.20 2.74
N MET A 73 -12.68 6.65 2.29
CA MET A 73 -12.95 6.43 0.87
C MET A 73 -12.79 7.73 0.07
N GLY A 74 -12.11 7.64 -1.07
CA GLY A 74 -11.84 8.78 -1.95
C GLY A 74 -10.61 9.61 -1.58
N ALA A 75 -9.94 9.33 -0.45
CA ALA A 75 -8.66 9.99 -0.14
C ALA A 75 -7.61 9.72 -1.23
N ASN A 76 -6.71 10.68 -1.44
CA ASN A 76 -5.66 10.54 -2.44
C ASN A 76 -4.62 9.51 -2.01
N PHE A 77 -4.31 8.58 -2.90
CA PHE A 77 -3.22 7.64 -2.78
C PHE A 77 -2.20 7.99 -3.86
N VAL A 78 -1.07 8.55 -3.45
CA VAL A 78 -0.10 9.17 -4.37
C VAL A 78 1.11 8.29 -4.60
N ALA A 79 1.76 8.47 -5.75
CA ALA A 79 3.00 7.78 -6.09
C ALA A 79 4.08 8.04 -5.04
N ALA A 80 4.66 6.98 -4.49
CA ALA A 80 5.69 7.08 -3.46
C ALA A 80 7.05 7.56 -4.00
N ASN A 81 7.31 7.38 -5.30
CA ASN A 81 8.47 7.92 -5.98
C ASN A 81 8.16 8.16 -7.46
N ASP A 82 9.08 8.82 -8.17
CA ASP A 82 9.07 8.90 -9.63
C ASP A 82 9.13 7.49 -10.23
N GLY A 83 8.45 7.25 -11.34
CA GLY A 83 8.45 5.94 -11.97
C GLY A 83 7.47 5.81 -13.12
N ILE A 84 7.23 4.58 -13.54
CA ILE A 84 6.32 4.22 -14.63
C ILE A 84 5.29 3.24 -14.10
N VAL A 85 4.02 3.45 -14.43
CA VAL A 85 2.94 2.51 -14.11
C VAL A 85 3.10 1.26 -14.98
N VAL A 86 3.35 0.12 -14.34
CA VAL A 86 3.52 -1.18 -15.03
C VAL A 86 2.27 -2.05 -14.96
N LYS A 87 1.36 -1.76 -14.01
CA LYS A 87 0.05 -2.41 -13.92
C LYS A 87 -0.98 -1.43 -13.34
N ALA A 88 -2.17 -1.44 -13.92
CA ALA A 88 -3.35 -0.72 -13.42
C ALA A 88 -4.61 -1.52 -13.81
N GLY A 89 -5.43 -1.90 -12.83
CA GLY A 89 -6.62 -2.70 -13.09
C GLY A 89 -7.19 -3.37 -11.85
N TYR A 90 -8.30 -4.08 -12.04
CA TYR A 90 -8.95 -4.85 -10.97
C TYR A 90 -8.31 -6.24 -10.86
N ASN A 91 -8.00 -6.62 -9.62
CA ASN A 91 -7.63 -8.00 -9.27
C ASN A 91 -8.49 -8.44 -8.09
N GLY A 92 -9.03 -9.65 -8.13
CA GLY A 92 -9.99 -10.13 -7.14
C GLY A 92 -9.56 -9.96 -5.68
N ALA A 93 -8.30 -10.27 -5.37
CA ALA A 93 -7.76 -10.16 -4.01
C ALA A 93 -7.44 -8.71 -3.63
N TYR A 94 -6.70 -8.00 -4.50
CA TYR A 94 -6.28 -6.62 -4.27
C TYR A 94 -7.33 -5.57 -4.63
N GLY A 95 -8.43 -5.97 -5.30
CA GLY A 95 -9.40 -5.02 -5.83
C GLY A 95 -8.79 -4.16 -6.94
N ASN A 96 -9.18 -2.90 -7.02
CA ASN A 96 -8.50 -1.94 -7.89
C ASN A 96 -7.09 -1.70 -7.38
N MET A 97 -6.10 -1.94 -8.23
CA MET A 97 -4.70 -1.84 -7.88
C MET A 97 -3.86 -1.16 -8.95
N VAL A 98 -2.76 -0.57 -8.52
CA VAL A 98 -1.72 0.02 -9.37
C VAL A 98 -0.37 -0.49 -8.89
N ILE A 99 0.54 -0.77 -9.83
CA ILE A 99 1.95 -1.06 -9.56
C ILE A 99 2.80 -0.06 -10.33
N ILE A 100 3.76 0.51 -9.64
CA ILE A 100 4.73 1.45 -10.20
C ILE A 100 6.12 0.83 -10.10
N ASP A 101 6.86 0.85 -11.20
CA ASP A 101 8.28 0.54 -11.25
C ASP A 101 9.08 1.83 -11.12
N HIS A 102 9.97 1.87 -10.14
CA HIS A 102 10.84 3.01 -9.84
C HIS A 102 12.26 2.82 -10.36
N GLY A 103 12.52 1.69 -11.03
CA GLY A 103 13.86 1.29 -11.44
C GLY A 103 14.66 0.61 -10.33
N GLY A 104 15.82 0.04 -10.69
CA GLY A 104 16.71 -0.66 -9.76
C GLY A 104 16.07 -1.83 -9.01
N GLY A 105 15.01 -2.42 -9.56
CA GLY A 105 14.27 -3.52 -8.95
C GLY A 105 13.30 -3.09 -7.83
N ILE A 106 13.04 -1.78 -7.67
CA ILE A 106 12.12 -1.26 -6.65
C ILE A 106 10.75 -0.98 -7.27
N GLN A 107 9.74 -1.60 -6.71
CA GLN A 107 8.34 -1.41 -7.09
C GLN A 107 7.49 -1.06 -5.88
N THR A 108 6.42 -0.30 -6.10
CA THR A 108 5.37 -0.07 -5.10
C THR A 108 4.02 -0.51 -5.63
N LEU A 109 3.19 -1.06 -4.73
CA LEU A 109 1.84 -1.52 -5.03
C LEU A 109 0.83 -0.77 -4.16
N TYR A 110 -0.25 -0.35 -4.79
CA TYR A 110 -1.37 0.40 -4.22
C TYR A 110 -2.63 -0.42 -4.45
N ALA A 111 -3.39 -0.73 -3.42
CA ALA A 111 -4.54 -1.64 -3.54
C ALA A 111 -5.80 -1.17 -2.81
N HIS A 112 -6.88 -1.91 -3.04
CA HIS A 112 -8.23 -1.71 -2.51
C HIS A 112 -8.88 -0.38 -2.92
N GLY A 113 -8.42 0.21 -4.04
CA GLY A 113 -8.90 1.50 -4.50
C GLY A 113 -10.38 1.53 -4.89
N SER A 114 -11.01 2.69 -4.72
CA SER A 114 -12.33 2.98 -5.28
C SER A 114 -12.25 3.39 -6.74
N GLU A 115 -11.15 4.05 -7.16
CA GLU A 115 -10.93 4.56 -8.51
C GLU A 115 -9.45 4.51 -8.85
N ILE A 116 -9.10 4.02 -10.04
CA ILE A 116 -7.76 4.09 -10.63
C ILE A 116 -7.69 5.37 -11.47
N THR A 117 -6.66 6.18 -11.26
CA THR A 117 -6.52 7.51 -11.88
C THR A 117 -5.39 7.60 -12.90
N VAL A 118 -4.71 6.48 -13.17
CA VAL A 118 -3.59 6.37 -14.11
C VAL A 118 -3.75 5.15 -15.01
N ASN A 119 -2.99 5.12 -16.12
CA ASN A 119 -2.94 4.01 -17.05
C ASN A 119 -1.55 3.37 -17.08
N VAL A 120 -1.48 2.11 -17.52
CA VAL A 120 -0.19 1.45 -17.78
C VAL A 120 0.61 2.26 -18.81
N GLY A 121 1.87 2.51 -18.50
CA GLY A 121 2.79 3.32 -19.30
C GLY A 121 2.88 4.80 -18.89
N ASP A 122 1.98 5.27 -18.02
CA ASP A 122 2.05 6.64 -17.51
C ASP A 122 3.30 6.82 -16.62
N THR A 123 3.95 7.98 -16.78
CA THR A 123 4.99 8.43 -15.85
C THR A 123 4.35 9.15 -14.66
N VAL A 124 4.85 8.87 -13.47
CA VAL A 124 4.36 9.45 -12.21
C VAL A 124 5.44 10.22 -11.48
N LYS A 125 5.03 11.18 -10.66
CA LYS A 125 5.87 12.04 -9.85
C LYS A 125 5.67 11.77 -8.36
N ARG A 126 6.80 11.63 -7.65
CA ARG A 126 6.87 11.39 -6.21
C ARG A 126 6.03 12.39 -5.41
N GLY A 127 5.09 11.88 -4.62
CA GLY A 127 4.25 12.67 -3.72
C GLY A 127 3.21 13.57 -4.39
N GLU A 128 3.17 13.62 -5.74
CA GLU A 128 2.31 14.52 -6.50
C GLU A 128 1.21 13.78 -7.28
N THR A 129 1.61 12.75 -8.04
CA THR A 129 0.66 12.03 -8.89
C THR A 129 -0.26 11.16 -8.05
N VAL A 130 -1.55 11.46 -8.06
CA VAL A 130 -2.58 10.57 -7.52
C VAL A 130 -2.70 9.39 -8.47
N VAL A 131 -2.50 8.17 -7.95
CA VAL A 131 -2.53 6.94 -8.76
C VAL A 131 -3.77 6.10 -8.49
N LEU A 132 -4.32 6.26 -7.28
CA LEU A 132 -5.51 5.54 -6.82
C LEU A 132 -6.30 6.42 -5.85
N LYS A 133 -7.60 6.24 -5.76
CA LYS A 133 -8.41 6.76 -4.66
C LYS A 133 -8.63 5.65 -3.65
N VAL A 134 -8.45 5.93 -2.37
CA VAL A 134 -8.68 4.97 -1.30
C VAL A 134 -10.10 4.41 -1.38
N GLY A 135 -10.24 3.11 -1.17
CA GLY A 135 -11.52 2.40 -1.23
C GLY A 135 -11.54 1.17 -0.33
N SER A 136 -12.39 0.22 -0.69
CA SER A 136 -12.56 -1.05 0.01
C SER A 136 -12.89 -2.18 -0.98
N THR A 137 -12.34 -2.13 -2.19
CA THR A 137 -12.55 -3.14 -3.22
C THR A 137 -11.65 -4.36 -2.98
N GLY A 138 -12.03 -5.52 -3.53
CA GLY A 138 -11.34 -6.78 -3.28
C GLY A 138 -11.59 -7.33 -1.88
N TYR A 139 -10.60 -8.02 -1.31
CA TYR A 139 -10.69 -8.60 0.05
C TYR A 139 -10.34 -7.55 1.11
N SER A 140 -11.30 -6.70 1.43
CA SER A 140 -11.18 -5.61 2.38
C SER A 140 -12.37 -5.58 3.34
N THR A 141 -12.12 -5.25 4.61
CA THR A 141 -13.17 -5.12 5.65
C THR A 141 -13.68 -3.69 5.82
N GLY A 142 -13.08 -2.73 5.13
CA GLY A 142 -13.44 -1.31 5.20
C GLY A 142 -12.42 -0.44 4.50
N ALA A 143 -12.73 0.84 4.33
CA ALA A 143 -11.87 1.77 3.62
C ALA A 143 -10.49 1.91 4.29
N HIS A 144 -9.44 1.63 3.54
CA HIS A 144 -8.03 1.79 3.92
C HIS A 144 -7.15 1.81 2.68
N ALA A 145 -5.93 2.29 2.81
CA ALA A 145 -4.90 2.21 1.79
C ALA A 145 -3.96 1.04 2.12
N HIS A 146 -3.93 0.03 1.28
CA HIS A 146 -2.94 -1.05 1.35
C HIS A 146 -1.75 -0.71 0.46
N PHE A 147 -0.57 -0.58 1.07
CA PHE A 147 0.66 -0.17 0.40
C PHE A 147 1.76 -1.20 0.58
N GLU A 148 2.42 -1.57 -0.53
CA GLU A 148 3.56 -2.49 -0.51
C GLU A 148 4.80 -1.86 -1.13
N VAL A 149 5.96 -2.23 -0.60
CA VAL A 149 7.27 -2.06 -1.23
C VAL A 149 7.80 -3.43 -1.61
N ARG A 150 8.28 -3.54 -2.84
CA ARG A 150 8.87 -4.77 -3.38
C ARG A 150 10.27 -4.50 -3.92
N ILE A 151 11.20 -5.36 -3.55
CA ILE A 151 12.57 -5.33 -4.03
C ILE A 151 12.80 -6.61 -4.83
N ASN A 152 13.08 -6.48 -6.13
CA ASN A 152 13.19 -7.59 -7.06
C ASN A 152 11.98 -8.54 -7.00
N GLY A 153 10.77 -7.97 -6.92
CA GLY A 153 9.49 -8.69 -6.84
C GLY A 153 9.13 -9.23 -5.46
N VAL A 154 10.03 -9.18 -4.48
CA VAL A 154 9.81 -9.68 -3.12
C VAL A 154 9.32 -8.57 -2.21
N THR A 155 8.23 -8.80 -1.47
CA THR A 155 7.68 -7.83 -0.51
C THR A 155 8.62 -7.64 0.68
N THR A 156 8.72 -6.41 1.13
CA THR A 156 9.46 -6.02 2.34
C THR A 156 8.62 -5.08 3.19
N ASP A 157 8.98 -4.88 4.46
CA ASP A 157 8.30 -3.91 5.32
C ASP A 157 8.40 -2.50 4.72
N PRO A 158 7.28 -1.86 4.35
CA PRO A 158 7.31 -0.53 3.75
C PRO A 158 7.74 0.58 4.70
N LEU A 159 7.52 0.44 6.01
CA LEU A 159 7.69 1.54 6.97
C LEU A 159 9.08 2.15 6.96
N PRO A 160 10.20 1.39 6.94
CA PRO A 160 11.54 1.97 6.89
C PRO A 160 11.79 2.86 5.65
N TYR A 161 11.07 2.62 4.55
CA TYR A 161 11.24 3.35 3.29
C TYR A 161 10.43 4.64 3.20
N ILE A 162 9.27 4.70 3.88
CA ILE A 162 8.33 5.84 3.80
C ILE A 162 8.36 6.75 5.02
N THR A 163 9.10 6.39 6.08
CA THR A 163 9.14 7.15 7.34
C THR A 163 10.52 7.65 7.72
N ASN A 164 11.54 7.48 6.86
CA ASN A 164 12.94 7.75 7.20
C ASN A 164 13.41 7.01 8.48
N GLY A 165 12.84 5.82 8.72
CA GLY A 165 13.09 5.07 9.95
C GLY A 165 12.29 5.55 11.17
N VAL A 166 11.53 6.63 11.06
CA VAL A 166 10.63 7.11 12.11
C VAL A 166 9.26 6.46 11.94
N VAL A 167 8.96 5.46 12.74
CA VAL A 167 7.61 4.86 12.77
C VAL A 167 6.68 5.85 13.47
N PRO A 168 5.58 6.30 12.83
CA PRO A 168 4.57 7.11 13.51
C PRO A 168 4.07 6.33 14.73
N SER A 169 4.31 6.83 15.93
CA SER A 169 3.80 6.22 17.14
C SER A 169 2.28 6.29 17.13
N SER A 170 1.63 5.17 17.39
CA SER A 170 0.18 5.08 17.59
C SER A 170 -0.29 5.71 18.91
N GLU A 171 0.59 6.41 19.60
CA GLU A 171 0.35 7.06 20.89
C GLU A 171 0.49 8.57 20.74
N ASN A 172 -0.63 9.25 20.46
CA ASN A 172 -0.96 10.57 20.99
C ASN A 172 -2.32 11.07 20.47
N GLN A 173 -3.38 10.44 20.96
CA GLN A 173 -4.69 11.09 21.01
C GLN A 173 -5.35 10.73 22.34
N ASN A 174 -4.74 11.14 23.45
CA ASN A 174 -5.46 11.25 24.71
C ASN A 174 -4.62 11.99 25.77
N THR A 175 -4.40 13.31 25.60
CA THR A 175 -4.10 14.20 26.73
C THR A 175 -4.32 15.64 26.28
N GLU A 176 -5.59 16.03 26.15
CA GLU A 176 -6.01 17.40 26.37
C GLU A 176 -7.46 17.37 26.84
N GLN A 177 -7.64 17.06 28.11
CA GLN A 177 -8.74 17.56 28.92
C GLN A 177 -8.39 17.26 30.37
N THR A 178 -7.93 18.24 31.06
CA THR A 178 -8.24 18.58 32.45
C THR A 178 -7.08 19.40 33.01
N ASN A 179 -7.24 20.69 33.04
CA ASN A 179 -7.01 21.48 34.24
C ASN A 179 -7.47 22.93 34.03
N THR A 180 -8.74 23.13 34.22
CA THR A 180 -9.29 24.38 34.69
C THR A 180 -10.01 24.09 35.99
N THR A 181 -9.34 24.30 37.11
CA THR A 181 -9.96 24.62 38.39
C THR A 181 -8.93 25.40 39.18
N ALA A 182 -9.23 26.65 39.32
CA ALA A 182 -9.70 27.32 40.54
C ALA A 182 -8.61 27.50 41.59
N SER A 183 -8.35 28.72 41.87
CA SER A 183 -8.51 29.30 43.20
C SER A 183 -7.96 30.69 43.25
N GLU A 184 -8.85 31.51 43.73
CA GLU A 184 -8.75 32.67 44.59
C GLU A 184 -7.96 33.88 44.11
#